data_0b26a65b2115d85363b47843606b7808
#
_entry.id   0b26a65b2115d85363b47843606b7808
#
_cell.length_a   1.000
_cell.length_b   1.000
_cell.length_c   1.000
_cell.angle_alpha   90.00
_cell.angle_beta   90.00
_cell.angle_gamma   90.00
#
_symmetry.space_group_name_H-M   'P 1'
#
loop_
_entity.id
_entity.type
_entity.pdbx_description
1 polymer ?
#
loop_
_entity_poly.entity_id
_entity_poly.type
_entity_poly.pdbx_seq_one_letter_code
_entity_poly.pdbx_strand_id
1 'polypeptide(L)'
;MKLNFLALSAMLMGSGLALSGCETPTPAAIPALTFAHLEQIRFNAAVVEIVDEYRPMLTAPNVDHIFPISPAQAARDWAAARIGAAGVTGSVRVIIKNASVVQVDLPVRTGVEGLFFNEQDVRYEAILEISIEYRRGLFVTSSVRTEVMRSRTASESISVEERNQLFFKLTEDLLADLDT
;
A
#
# COMPACT_ATOMS: atom_id res chain seq x y z
N MET A 1 -26.68 -34.28 81.85
CA MET A 1 -25.84 -33.08 81.61
C MET A 1 -25.53 -33.05 80.18
N LYS A 2 -26.17 -32.15 79.42
CA LYS A 2 -26.07 -32.07 77.93
C LYS A 2 -25.32 -30.79 77.57
N LEU A 3 -24.20 -30.93 76.92
CA LEU A 3 -23.37 -29.81 76.45
C LEU A 3 -23.70 -29.55 74.96
N ASN A 4 -24.25 -28.41 74.72
CA ASN A 4 -24.55 -27.96 73.35
C ASN A 4 -23.33 -27.24 72.73
N PHE A 5 -22.81 -27.78 71.61
CA PHE A 5 -21.83 -27.11 70.83
C PHE A 5 -22.53 -26.26 69.72
N LEU A 6 -22.39 -24.94 69.79
CA LEU A 6 -22.78 -24.03 68.70
C LEU A 6 -21.68 -24.04 67.65
N ALA A 7 -22.03 -24.45 66.43
CA ALA A 7 -21.17 -24.33 65.30
C ALA A 7 -21.30 -22.91 64.71
N LEU A 8 -20.20 -22.18 64.69
CA LEU A 8 -20.08 -20.84 64.07
C LEU A 8 -19.62 -21.05 62.64
N SER A 9 -20.54 -20.90 61.68
CA SER A 9 -20.23 -20.93 60.20
C SER A 9 -19.73 -19.56 59.76
N ALA A 10 -18.44 -19.45 59.47
CA ALA A 10 -17.85 -18.27 58.82
C ALA A 10 -18.04 -18.35 57.33
N MET A 11 -18.86 -17.42 56.80
CA MET A 11 -19.15 -17.25 55.36
C MET A 11 -18.05 -16.35 54.74
N LEU A 12 -17.09 -16.98 54.04
CA LEU A 12 -16.08 -16.27 53.26
C LEU A 12 -16.74 -15.76 51.97
N MET A 13 -17.02 -14.43 51.88
CA MET A 13 -17.34 -13.76 50.64
C MET A 13 -16.06 -13.58 49.82
N GLY A 14 -15.85 -14.39 48.79
CA GLY A 14 -14.81 -14.23 47.80
C GLY A 14 -15.19 -13.13 46.81
N SER A 15 -14.58 -11.94 46.92
CA SER A 15 -14.67 -10.89 45.93
C SER A 15 -13.85 -11.27 44.69
N GLY A 16 -14.53 -11.75 43.64
CA GLY A 16 -13.93 -11.94 42.32
C GLY A 16 -13.60 -10.60 41.69
N LEU A 17 -12.31 -10.26 41.61
CA LEU A 17 -11.85 -9.17 40.75
C LEU A 17 -12.01 -9.63 39.29
N ALA A 18 -12.99 -9.08 38.59
CA ALA A 18 -13.08 -9.17 37.13
C ALA A 18 -11.96 -8.29 36.53
N LEU A 19 -10.87 -8.89 36.11
CA LEU A 19 -9.86 -8.28 35.25
C LEU A 19 -10.51 -8.09 33.89
N SER A 20 -11.07 -6.91 33.64
CA SER A 20 -11.45 -6.46 32.28
C SER A 20 -10.15 -6.31 31.48
N GLY A 21 -9.77 -7.33 30.74
CA GLY A 21 -8.69 -7.22 29.77
C GLY A 21 -9.09 -6.18 28.71
N CYS A 22 -8.32 -5.10 28.58
CA CYS A 22 -8.40 -4.24 27.41
C CYS A 22 -7.94 -5.07 26.21
N GLU A 23 -8.87 -5.60 25.44
CA GLU A 23 -8.54 -6.12 24.10
C GLU A 23 -8.09 -4.96 23.25
N THR A 24 -6.79 -4.87 23.01
CA THR A 24 -6.24 -3.95 22.00
C THR A 24 -6.75 -4.44 20.65
N PRO A 25 -7.50 -3.63 19.89
CA PRO A 25 -7.96 -4.06 18.57
C PRO A 25 -6.75 -4.43 17.71
N THR A 26 -6.74 -5.64 17.19
CA THR A 26 -5.70 -6.08 16.25
C THR A 26 -5.81 -5.20 15.01
N PRO A 27 -4.71 -4.54 14.58
CA PRO A 27 -4.72 -3.74 13.35
C PRO A 27 -5.22 -4.59 12.18
N ALA A 28 -6.12 -4.04 11.37
CA ALA A 28 -6.60 -4.73 10.20
C ALA A 28 -5.41 -5.03 9.26
N ALA A 29 -5.23 -6.30 8.92
CA ALA A 29 -4.15 -6.69 8.02
C ALA A 29 -4.40 -6.05 6.65
N ILE A 30 -3.39 -5.33 6.12
CA ILE A 30 -3.44 -4.79 4.76
C ILE A 30 -3.46 -5.98 3.80
N PRO A 31 -4.45 -6.05 2.88
CA PRO A 31 -4.52 -7.14 1.92
C PRO A 31 -3.26 -7.19 1.05
N ALA A 32 -2.88 -8.38 0.59
CA ALA A 32 -1.83 -8.49 -0.42
C ALA A 32 -2.35 -7.96 -1.77
N LEU A 33 -1.58 -7.10 -2.41
CA LEU A 33 -1.86 -6.68 -3.78
C LEU A 33 -1.51 -7.83 -4.72
N THR A 34 -2.51 -8.41 -5.40
CA THR A 34 -2.31 -9.58 -6.26
C THR A 34 -2.79 -9.30 -7.68
N PHE A 35 -2.04 -9.79 -8.66
CA PHE A 35 -2.34 -9.64 -10.09
C PHE A 35 -2.64 -10.99 -10.77
N ALA A 36 -2.84 -12.06 -9.98
CA ALA A 36 -3.07 -13.41 -10.47
C ALA A 36 -4.37 -13.57 -11.28
N HIS A 37 -5.29 -12.63 -11.16
CA HIS A 37 -6.55 -12.61 -11.93
C HIS A 37 -6.37 -12.01 -13.33
N LEU A 38 -5.23 -11.37 -13.62
CA LEU A 38 -4.94 -10.75 -14.91
C LEU A 38 -4.34 -11.78 -15.87
N GLU A 39 -4.79 -11.74 -17.12
CA GLU A 39 -4.21 -12.57 -18.17
C GLU A 39 -2.82 -12.08 -18.55
N GLN A 40 -1.88 -12.99 -18.77
CA GLN A 40 -0.52 -12.62 -19.18
C GLN A 40 -0.47 -12.07 -20.61
N ILE A 41 0.21 -10.94 -20.77
CA ILE A 41 0.63 -10.44 -22.08
C ILE A 41 1.89 -11.18 -22.50
N ARG A 42 1.78 -12.03 -23.51
CA ARG A 42 2.87 -12.88 -23.96
C ARG A 42 3.61 -12.28 -25.13
N PHE A 43 4.90 -12.06 -24.95
CA PHE A 43 5.79 -11.55 -25.98
C PHE A 43 6.53 -12.70 -26.67
N ASN A 44 6.78 -12.57 -27.98
CA ASN A 44 7.65 -13.49 -28.72
C ASN A 44 9.12 -13.21 -28.38
N ALA A 45 9.50 -13.45 -27.13
CA ALA A 45 10.82 -13.26 -26.54
C ALA A 45 11.18 -14.50 -25.71
N ALA A 46 12.47 -14.77 -25.56
CA ALA A 46 12.98 -15.87 -24.74
C ALA A 46 13.03 -15.53 -23.24
N VAL A 47 13.17 -14.24 -22.91
CA VAL A 47 13.39 -13.77 -21.54
C VAL A 47 12.61 -12.49 -21.29
N VAL A 48 12.08 -12.36 -20.07
CA VAL A 48 11.57 -11.10 -19.50
C VAL A 48 12.53 -10.63 -18.41
N GLU A 49 12.96 -9.38 -18.50
CA GLU A 49 13.80 -8.69 -17.53
C GLU A 49 13.00 -7.58 -16.88
N ILE A 50 12.97 -7.52 -15.56
CA ILE A 50 12.35 -6.43 -14.82
C ILE A 50 13.47 -5.59 -14.22
N VAL A 51 13.53 -4.32 -14.58
CA VAL A 51 14.59 -3.39 -14.18
C VAL A 51 13.98 -2.23 -13.43
N ASP A 52 14.49 -1.98 -12.23
CA ASP A 52 14.10 -0.85 -11.43
C ASP A 52 15.16 0.25 -11.56
N GLU A 53 14.84 1.29 -12.35
CA GLU A 53 15.68 2.47 -12.50
C GLU A 53 15.27 3.58 -11.52
N TYR A 54 14.05 3.50 -10.96
CA TYR A 54 13.60 4.44 -9.95
C TYR A 54 14.40 4.30 -8.65
N ARG A 55 14.74 5.42 -8.05
CA ARG A 55 15.39 5.47 -6.73
C ARG A 55 14.59 6.40 -5.82
N PRO A 56 13.97 5.87 -4.73
CA PRO A 56 13.19 6.69 -3.82
C PRO A 56 14.05 7.75 -3.14
N MET A 57 13.52 8.96 -3.08
CA MET A 57 14.08 9.99 -2.20
C MET A 57 13.49 9.78 -0.81
N LEU A 58 14.35 9.48 0.17
CA LEU A 58 13.95 9.14 1.55
C LEU A 58 13.71 10.39 2.42
N THR A 59 13.36 11.51 1.81
CA THR A 59 13.17 12.81 2.47
C THR A 59 11.93 13.51 1.93
N ALA A 60 11.27 14.27 2.80
CA ALA A 60 10.13 15.10 2.41
C ALA A 60 10.48 16.00 1.19
N PRO A 61 9.52 16.22 0.30
CA PRO A 61 8.11 15.84 0.37
C PRO A 61 7.82 14.40 -0.11
N ASN A 62 8.84 13.59 -0.42
CA ASN A 62 8.68 12.22 -0.95
C ASN A 62 8.27 11.26 0.18
N VAL A 63 7.21 10.48 -0.06
CA VAL A 63 6.61 9.59 0.94
C VAL A 63 6.41 8.15 0.44
N ASP A 64 6.81 7.82 -0.78
CA ASP A 64 6.67 6.48 -1.36
C ASP A 64 7.35 5.38 -0.54
N HIS A 65 8.44 5.72 0.16
CA HIS A 65 9.20 4.80 1.01
C HIS A 65 8.50 4.41 2.32
N ILE A 66 7.46 5.15 2.75
CA ILE A 66 6.68 4.82 3.96
C ILE A 66 5.36 4.09 3.64
N PHE A 67 5.10 3.79 2.37
CA PHE A 67 3.94 3.01 1.95
C PHE A 67 4.07 1.55 2.40
N PRO A 68 3.01 0.90 2.88
CA PRO A 68 3.04 -0.53 3.22
C PRO A 68 3.45 -1.41 2.03
N ILE A 69 2.98 -1.03 0.83
CA ILE A 69 3.42 -1.57 -0.45
C ILE A 69 3.73 -0.38 -1.33
N SER A 70 5.02 -0.12 -1.58
CA SER A 70 5.41 1.02 -2.40
C SER A 70 4.96 0.83 -3.86
N PRO A 71 4.66 1.92 -4.60
CA PRO A 71 4.31 1.82 -6.02
C PRO A 71 5.38 1.09 -6.85
N ALA A 72 6.66 1.27 -6.52
CA ALA A 72 7.76 0.55 -7.19
C ALA A 72 7.69 -0.97 -6.94
N GLN A 73 7.40 -1.42 -5.71
CA GLN A 73 7.23 -2.85 -5.42
C GLN A 73 6.02 -3.41 -6.15
N ALA A 74 4.88 -2.71 -6.08
CA ALA A 74 3.66 -3.12 -6.76
C ALA A 74 3.85 -3.22 -8.29
N ALA A 75 4.60 -2.29 -8.89
CA ALA A 75 4.92 -2.32 -10.32
C ALA A 75 5.79 -3.52 -10.71
N ARG A 76 6.75 -3.91 -9.85
CA ARG A 76 7.54 -5.14 -10.06
C ARG A 76 6.67 -6.39 -10.03
N ASP A 77 5.79 -6.47 -9.03
CA ASP A 77 4.89 -7.62 -8.84
C ASP A 77 3.87 -7.72 -9.99
N TRP A 78 3.35 -6.57 -10.44
CA TRP A 78 2.50 -6.47 -11.64
C TRP A 78 3.26 -6.96 -12.87
N ALA A 79 4.47 -6.45 -13.14
CA ALA A 79 5.26 -6.83 -14.30
C ALA A 79 5.57 -8.33 -14.31
N ALA A 80 5.92 -8.92 -13.15
CA ALA A 80 6.20 -10.34 -13.00
C ALA A 80 4.96 -11.22 -13.25
N ALA A 81 3.79 -10.76 -12.87
CA ALA A 81 2.54 -11.49 -13.09
C ALA A 81 2.00 -11.32 -14.52
N ARG A 82 2.10 -10.09 -15.06
CA ARG A 82 1.44 -9.68 -16.29
C ARG A 82 2.23 -9.96 -17.57
N ILE A 83 3.56 -9.85 -17.52
CA ILE A 83 4.43 -9.95 -18.69
C ILE A 83 5.07 -11.33 -18.76
N GLY A 84 4.85 -12.04 -19.87
CA GLY A 84 5.36 -13.40 -20.10
C GLY A 84 6.17 -13.51 -21.37
N ALA A 85 7.17 -14.44 -21.36
CA ALA A 85 7.93 -14.86 -22.52
C ALA A 85 7.27 -16.08 -23.17
N ALA A 86 7.15 -16.08 -24.52
CA ALA A 86 6.58 -17.17 -25.28
C ALA A 86 7.37 -17.46 -26.58
N GLY A 87 8.58 -16.92 -26.71
CA GLY A 87 9.46 -17.11 -27.85
C GLY A 87 10.76 -17.81 -27.46
N VAL A 88 11.67 -17.95 -28.44
CA VAL A 88 12.97 -18.62 -28.27
C VAL A 88 14.16 -17.67 -28.43
N THR A 89 13.94 -16.41 -28.85
CA THR A 89 14.99 -15.42 -29.07
C THR A 89 14.52 -14.02 -28.64
N GLY A 90 15.49 -13.16 -28.34
CA GLY A 90 15.21 -11.78 -27.88
C GLY A 90 14.82 -11.70 -26.41
N SER A 91 14.67 -10.49 -25.92
CA SER A 91 14.21 -10.21 -24.56
C SER A 91 13.17 -9.08 -24.54
N VAL A 92 12.30 -9.13 -23.55
CA VAL A 92 11.45 -8.01 -23.17
C VAL A 92 11.99 -7.43 -21.86
N ARG A 93 12.16 -6.14 -21.84
CA ARG A 93 12.65 -5.41 -20.68
C ARG A 93 11.57 -4.47 -20.17
N VAL A 94 11.08 -4.73 -18.96
CA VAL A 94 10.13 -3.85 -18.25
C VAL A 94 10.94 -2.98 -17.31
N ILE A 95 10.92 -1.68 -17.52
CA ILE A 95 11.74 -0.71 -16.81
C ILE A 95 10.82 0.22 -16.01
N ILE A 96 10.97 0.20 -14.69
CA ILE A 96 10.28 1.15 -13.81
C ILE A 96 11.10 2.44 -13.78
N LYS A 97 10.61 3.48 -14.45
CA LYS A 97 11.28 4.77 -14.61
C LYS A 97 11.00 5.72 -13.47
N ASN A 98 9.75 5.75 -13.02
CA ASN A 98 9.29 6.58 -11.92
C ASN A 98 8.23 5.81 -11.12
N ALA A 99 8.25 5.94 -9.79
CA ALA A 99 7.25 5.37 -8.88
C ALA A 99 7.15 6.26 -7.63
N SER A 100 7.21 7.57 -7.85
CA SER A 100 7.27 8.57 -6.77
C SER A 100 5.88 8.87 -6.22
N VAL A 101 5.86 9.20 -4.93
CA VAL A 101 4.71 9.82 -4.29
C VAL A 101 5.20 11.02 -3.49
N VAL A 102 4.57 12.16 -3.71
CA VAL A 102 4.85 13.39 -2.96
C VAL A 102 3.65 13.78 -2.13
N GLN A 103 3.92 14.27 -0.93
CA GLN A 103 2.94 14.92 -0.08
C GLN A 103 2.93 16.41 -0.38
N VAL A 104 1.75 16.98 -0.60
CA VAL A 104 1.52 18.40 -0.85
C VAL A 104 0.57 18.93 0.23
N ASP A 105 1.00 19.91 0.97
CA ASP A 105 0.16 20.58 1.95
C ASP A 105 -0.88 21.45 1.24
N LEU A 106 -2.13 21.35 1.67
CA LEU A 106 -3.24 22.11 1.10
C LEU A 106 -3.54 23.33 1.97
N PRO A 107 -4.01 24.45 1.38
CA PRO A 107 -4.43 25.61 2.15
C PRO A 107 -5.59 25.26 3.07
N VAL A 108 -5.39 25.41 4.36
CA VAL A 108 -6.42 25.22 5.39
C VAL A 108 -7.21 26.51 5.59
N ARG A 109 -8.54 26.43 5.69
CA ARG A 109 -9.37 27.59 6.01
C ARG A 109 -9.18 27.96 7.48
N THR A 110 -8.79 29.20 7.74
CA THR A 110 -8.66 29.74 9.08
C THR A 110 -9.93 30.49 9.50
N GLY A 111 -10.38 30.32 10.74
CA GLY A 111 -11.54 31.01 11.32
C GLY A 111 -12.60 30.05 11.87
N VAL A 112 -13.71 30.61 12.33
CA VAL A 112 -14.82 29.85 12.93
C VAL A 112 -15.50 28.88 11.99
N GLU A 113 -15.36 29.06 10.68
CA GLU A 113 -15.88 28.13 9.67
C GLU A 113 -15.05 26.83 9.61
N GLY A 114 -13.74 26.88 9.85
CA GLY A 114 -12.86 25.69 9.87
C GLY A 114 -13.12 24.73 11.04
N LEU A 115 -13.80 25.19 12.10
CA LEU A 115 -14.11 24.35 13.28
C LEU A 115 -15.22 23.32 13.03
N PHE A 116 -15.98 23.45 11.95
CA PHE A 116 -17.13 22.60 11.65
C PHE A 116 -16.92 21.65 10.46
N PHE A 117 -15.77 21.74 9.79
CA PHE A 117 -15.47 20.90 8.63
C PHE A 117 -14.22 20.06 8.87
N ASN A 118 -14.28 18.79 8.54
CA ASN A 118 -13.11 17.91 8.51
C ASN A 118 -12.33 18.26 7.24
N GLU A 119 -11.40 19.23 7.34
CA GLU A 119 -10.65 19.72 6.18
C GLU A 119 -9.62 18.67 5.72
N GLN A 120 -9.43 18.63 4.40
CA GLN A 120 -8.36 17.85 3.78
C GLN A 120 -7.12 18.74 3.77
N ASP A 121 -6.15 18.43 4.58
CA ASP A 121 -4.98 19.28 4.81
C ASP A 121 -3.79 18.87 3.95
N VAL A 122 -3.80 17.62 3.48
CA VAL A 122 -2.70 17.08 2.68
C VAL A 122 -3.24 16.36 1.45
N ARG A 123 -2.46 16.40 0.36
CA ARG A 123 -2.69 15.63 -0.85
C ARG A 123 -1.46 14.79 -1.17
N TYR A 124 -1.66 13.53 -1.42
CA TYR A 124 -0.64 12.60 -1.92
C TYR A 124 -0.78 12.50 -3.43
N GLU A 125 0.27 12.90 -4.15
CA GLU A 125 0.34 12.83 -5.62
C GLU A 125 1.31 11.73 -6.00
N ALA A 126 0.81 10.72 -6.70
CA ALA A 126 1.58 9.56 -7.11
C ALA A 126 1.74 9.52 -8.62
N ILE A 127 2.94 9.19 -9.08
CA ILE A 127 3.30 9.02 -10.49
C ILE A 127 3.95 7.65 -10.64
N LEU A 128 3.46 6.87 -11.60
CA LEU A 128 4.07 5.61 -12.00
C LEU A 128 4.35 5.65 -13.50
N GLU A 129 5.63 5.53 -13.87
CA GLU A 129 6.09 5.50 -15.25
C GLU A 129 6.82 4.19 -15.52
N ILE A 130 6.34 3.45 -16.54
CA ILE A 130 6.92 2.19 -16.99
C ILE A 130 7.25 2.28 -18.49
N SER A 131 8.41 1.73 -18.86
CA SER A 131 8.79 1.51 -20.24
C SER A 131 8.95 0.02 -20.50
N ILE A 132 8.38 -0.49 -21.58
CA ILE A 132 8.55 -1.86 -22.05
C ILE A 132 9.31 -1.82 -23.37
N GLU A 133 10.47 -2.49 -23.40
CA GLU A 133 11.34 -2.57 -24.56
C GLU A 133 11.42 -4.02 -25.07
N TYR A 134 11.17 -4.21 -26.35
CA TYR A 134 11.53 -5.47 -27.02
C TYR A 134 12.91 -5.34 -27.66
N ARG A 135 13.80 -6.30 -27.40
CA ARG A 135 15.22 -6.26 -27.77
C ARG A 135 15.63 -7.53 -28.53
N ARG A 136 16.46 -7.33 -29.56
CA ARG A 136 17.20 -8.39 -30.23
C ARG A 136 18.70 -8.16 -30.05
N GLY A 137 19.32 -9.01 -29.24
CA GLY A 137 20.70 -8.79 -28.81
C GLY A 137 20.82 -7.45 -28.06
N LEU A 138 21.67 -6.56 -28.54
CA LEU A 138 21.92 -5.24 -27.92
C LEU A 138 20.97 -4.13 -28.44
N PHE A 139 20.14 -4.43 -29.44
CA PHE A 139 19.32 -3.41 -30.10
C PHE A 139 17.88 -3.43 -29.57
N VAL A 140 17.37 -2.23 -29.25
CA VAL A 140 15.93 -2.01 -29.00
C VAL A 140 15.24 -1.99 -30.35
N THR A 141 14.29 -2.91 -30.55
CA THR A 141 13.54 -3.03 -31.82
C THR A 141 12.20 -2.31 -31.72
N SER A 142 11.60 -2.30 -30.54
CA SER A 142 10.33 -1.63 -30.26
C SER A 142 10.27 -1.24 -28.78
N SER A 143 9.61 -0.12 -28.48
CA SER A 143 9.38 0.30 -27.11
C SER A 143 8.03 1.00 -26.97
N VAL A 144 7.44 0.88 -25.80
CA VAL A 144 6.28 1.64 -25.35
C VAL A 144 6.57 2.23 -23.98
N ARG A 145 6.05 3.42 -23.72
CA ARG A 145 6.15 4.09 -22.42
C ARG A 145 4.75 4.50 -22.00
N THR A 146 4.44 4.28 -20.76
CA THR A 146 3.18 4.64 -20.12
C THR A 146 3.47 5.37 -18.82
N GLU A 147 2.78 6.47 -18.58
CA GLU A 147 2.78 7.18 -17.31
C GLU A 147 1.34 7.30 -16.81
N VAL A 148 1.13 6.96 -15.56
CA VAL A 148 -0.15 7.10 -14.86
C VAL A 148 0.03 7.95 -13.63
N MET A 149 -0.97 8.78 -13.33
CA MET A 149 -0.96 9.67 -12.18
C MET A 149 -2.26 9.54 -11.41
N ARG A 150 -2.14 9.49 -10.07
CA ARG A 150 -3.28 9.48 -9.15
C ARG A 150 -2.99 10.36 -7.95
N SER A 151 -4.06 10.89 -7.36
CA SER A 151 -3.93 11.62 -6.11
C SER A 151 -5.05 11.27 -5.13
N ARG A 152 -4.76 11.39 -3.86
CA ARG A 152 -5.69 11.23 -2.75
C ARG A 152 -5.44 12.33 -1.73
N THR A 153 -6.51 12.88 -1.18
CA THR A 153 -6.43 13.84 -0.09
C THR A 153 -6.79 13.20 1.23
N ALA A 154 -6.24 13.72 2.31
CA ALA A 154 -6.52 13.29 3.66
C ALA A 154 -6.43 14.48 4.64
N SER A 155 -7.05 14.33 5.80
CA SER A 155 -6.76 15.20 6.93
C SER A 155 -5.39 14.84 7.52
N GLU A 156 -4.63 15.81 8.00
CA GLU A 156 -3.37 15.58 8.73
C GLU A 156 -3.58 14.73 10.00
N SER A 157 -4.78 14.77 10.54
CA SER A 157 -5.18 14.07 11.77
C SER A 157 -5.61 12.62 11.59
N ILE A 158 -5.55 12.05 10.36
CA ILE A 158 -5.92 10.64 10.16
C ILE A 158 -5.03 9.69 10.95
N SER A 159 -5.61 8.59 11.40
CA SER A 159 -4.86 7.53 12.06
C SER A 159 -3.83 6.89 11.13
N VAL A 160 -2.83 6.22 11.71
CA VAL A 160 -1.83 5.48 10.94
C VAL A 160 -2.50 4.39 10.09
N GLU A 161 -3.53 3.74 10.63
CA GLU A 161 -4.28 2.69 9.92
C GLU A 161 -5.02 3.24 8.70
N GLU A 162 -5.77 4.33 8.86
CA GLU A 162 -6.47 4.99 7.75
C GLU A 162 -5.50 5.49 6.68
N ARG A 163 -4.34 6.02 7.08
CA ARG A 163 -3.30 6.43 6.14
C ARG A 163 -2.74 5.23 5.36
N ASN A 164 -2.48 4.12 6.02
CA ASN A 164 -2.01 2.91 5.36
C ASN A 164 -3.02 2.35 4.36
N GLN A 165 -4.31 2.39 4.69
CA GLN A 165 -5.40 2.00 3.78
C GLN A 165 -5.48 2.94 2.58
N LEU A 166 -5.34 4.26 2.81
CA LEU A 166 -5.29 5.25 1.74
C LEU A 166 -4.10 5.01 0.80
N PHE A 167 -2.91 4.74 1.34
CA PHE A 167 -1.71 4.43 0.58
C PHE A 167 -1.86 3.15 -0.25
N PHE A 168 -2.42 2.10 0.37
CA PHE A 168 -2.73 0.87 -0.34
C PHE A 168 -3.67 1.12 -1.52
N LYS A 169 -4.77 1.85 -1.28
CA LYS A 169 -5.76 2.16 -2.31
C LYS A 169 -5.18 3.04 -3.42
N LEU A 170 -4.32 3.99 -3.10
CA LEU A 170 -3.64 4.83 -4.08
C LEU A 170 -2.73 3.99 -4.99
N THR A 171 -1.98 3.05 -4.42
CA THR A 171 -1.13 2.12 -5.17
C THR A 171 -1.98 1.18 -6.06
N GLU A 172 -3.07 0.63 -5.53
CA GLU A 172 -3.99 -0.22 -6.28
C GLU A 172 -4.57 0.52 -7.50
N ASP A 173 -5.04 1.76 -7.30
CA ASP A 173 -5.61 2.57 -8.38
C ASP A 173 -4.57 2.90 -9.48
N LEU A 174 -3.30 3.18 -9.11
CA LEU A 174 -2.22 3.37 -10.07
C LEU A 174 -2.01 2.15 -10.97
N LEU A 175 -1.98 0.96 -10.35
CA LEU A 175 -1.75 -0.29 -11.11
C LEU A 175 -2.97 -0.67 -11.95
N ALA A 176 -4.18 -0.38 -11.48
CA ALA A 176 -5.40 -0.57 -12.26
C ALA A 176 -5.40 0.29 -13.55
N ASP A 177 -4.95 1.54 -13.45
CA ASP A 177 -4.83 2.41 -14.63
C ASP A 177 -3.72 1.99 -15.58
N LEU A 178 -2.62 1.48 -15.03
CA LEU A 178 -1.50 0.99 -15.84
C LEU A 178 -1.90 -0.21 -16.71
N ASP A 179 -2.84 -1.04 -16.23
CA ASP A 179 -3.29 -2.27 -16.91
C ASP A 179 -4.40 -2.04 -17.96
N THR A 180 -4.85 -0.78 -18.12
CA THR A 180 -5.94 -0.40 -19.05
C THR A 180 -5.40 -0.12 -20.44
#